data_99211d1ce982e230896635994a2e7143
#
_entry.id   99211d1ce982e230896635994a2e7143
#
_cell.length_a   1.000
_cell.length_b   1.000
_cell.length_c   1.000
_cell.angle_alpha   90.00
_cell.angle_beta   90.00
_cell.angle_gamma   90.00
#
_symmetry.space_group_name_H-M   'P 1'
#
loop_
_entity.id
_entity.type
_entity.pdbx_description
1 polymer ?
#
loop_
_entity_poly.entity_id
_entity_poly.type
_entity_poly.pdbx_seq_one_letter_code
_entity_poly.pdbx_strand_id
1 'polypeptide(L)'
;MIDKLLRIGIAVFLEVDMEKYLSVTQVINWDHPEIIRLAKQIALGHETSTAIVKACFEWVRDEIYHSFDYQMNPVTCRASDVLKHKTGYCFAKSHLLAALLRANQIPAGFCYQRLSVDDQGSPYSLHGFNAIYLAEMGWHRVDARGNKTGINAQFTPPQERLAFSAQLAEEADFQTIFAEPLQIIVEALATQDTWDGMLCSLPDVNQTVNPSPSLLSALISPPCSRII
;
A
#
# COMPACT_ATOMS: atom_id res chain seq x y z
N MET A 1 -37.15 13.35 -16.42
CA MET A 1 -36.04 13.57 -17.36
C MET A 1 -34.77 14.07 -16.65
N ILE A 2 -34.90 15.04 -15.74
CA ILE A 2 -33.78 15.59 -14.95
C ILE A 2 -33.12 14.53 -14.04
N ASP A 3 -33.93 13.67 -13.40
CA ASP A 3 -33.46 12.64 -12.47
C ASP A 3 -32.58 11.55 -13.16
N LYS A 4 -32.90 11.24 -14.42
CA LYS A 4 -32.12 10.29 -15.23
C LYS A 4 -30.77 10.86 -15.69
N LEU A 5 -30.74 12.18 -15.98
CA LEU A 5 -29.49 12.90 -16.33
C LEU A 5 -28.58 13.08 -15.12
N LEU A 6 -29.17 13.31 -13.93
CA LEU A 6 -28.39 13.39 -12.68
C LEU A 6 -27.74 12.05 -12.33
N ARG A 7 -28.47 10.94 -12.48
CA ARG A 7 -27.94 9.58 -12.24
C ARG A 7 -26.85 9.20 -13.23
N ILE A 8 -26.98 9.58 -14.51
CA ILE A 8 -25.94 9.35 -15.53
C ILE A 8 -24.70 10.21 -15.21
N GLY A 9 -24.87 11.48 -14.84
CA GLY A 9 -23.78 12.38 -14.49
C GLY A 9 -23.00 11.89 -13.26
N ILE A 10 -23.69 11.41 -12.23
CA ILE A 10 -23.05 10.85 -11.02
C ILE A 10 -22.34 9.53 -11.34
N ALA A 11 -22.94 8.63 -12.15
CA ALA A 11 -22.32 7.38 -12.54
C ALA A 11 -21.04 7.60 -13.36
N VAL A 12 -21.07 8.51 -14.34
CA VAL A 12 -19.91 8.87 -15.15
C VAL A 12 -18.81 9.53 -14.30
N PHE A 13 -19.19 10.40 -13.34
CA PHE A 13 -18.22 11.04 -12.45
C PHE A 13 -17.53 10.04 -11.50
N LEU A 14 -18.29 9.07 -10.97
CA LEU A 14 -17.74 8.00 -10.12
C LEU A 14 -16.83 7.04 -10.93
N GLU A 15 -17.20 6.74 -12.18
CA GLU A 15 -16.44 5.85 -13.06
C GLU A 15 -15.09 6.46 -13.45
N VAL A 16 -15.06 7.75 -13.80
CA VAL A 16 -13.83 8.48 -14.10
C VAL A 16 -12.90 8.59 -12.89
N ASP A 17 -13.45 8.74 -11.68
CA ASP A 17 -12.62 8.81 -10.47
C ASP A 17 -12.03 7.44 -10.08
N MET A 18 -12.66 6.32 -10.44
CA MET A 18 -12.17 4.97 -10.15
C MET A 18 -11.10 4.49 -11.13
N GLU A 19 -11.06 4.97 -12.36
CA GLU A 19 -10.07 4.57 -13.38
C GLU A 19 -8.62 4.81 -12.93
N LYS A 20 -8.36 5.88 -12.20
CA LYS A 20 -7.02 6.16 -11.67
C LYS A 20 -6.50 5.06 -10.72
N TYR A 21 -7.42 4.36 -10.03
CA TYR A 21 -7.09 3.25 -9.12
C TYR A 21 -6.95 1.89 -9.84
N LEU A 22 -7.13 1.88 -11.17
CA LEU A 22 -6.91 0.75 -12.05
C LEU A 22 -5.72 0.97 -12.99
N SER A 23 -5.13 2.17 -13.00
CA SER A 23 -4.10 2.56 -13.95
C SER A 23 -2.84 1.70 -13.85
N VAL A 24 -2.22 1.43 -15.00
CA VAL A 24 -0.84 0.91 -15.09
C VAL A 24 0.12 2.07 -14.89
N THR A 25 1.16 1.86 -14.11
CA THR A 25 2.26 2.82 -13.95
C THR A 25 3.60 2.13 -13.96
N GLN A 26 4.68 2.90 -13.94
CA GLN A 26 6.02 2.34 -13.90
C GLN A 26 6.26 1.49 -12.62
N VAL A 27 5.65 1.87 -11.51
CA VAL A 27 5.77 1.16 -10.21
C VAL A 27 4.72 0.06 -10.10
N ILE A 28 3.48 0.36 -10.45
CA ILE A 28 2.36 -0.59 -10.41
C ILE A 28 2.16 -1.17 -11.82
N ASN A 29 3.18 -1.85 -12.31
CA ASN A 29 3.23 -2.44 -13.65
C ASN A 29 2.46 -3.76 -13.71
N TRP A 30 1.16 -3.68 -13.43
CA TRP A 30 0.29 -4.86 -13.35
C TRP A 30 0.10 -5.56 -14.71
N ASP A 31 0.41 -4.88 -15.82
CA ASP A 31 0.45 -5.42 -17.19
C ASP A 31 1.67 -6.34 -17.45
N HIS A 32 2.60 -6.45 -16.50
CA HIS A 32 3.71 -7.39 -16.60
C HIS A 32 3.21 -8.84 -16.66
N PRO A 33 3.70 -9.69 -17.61
CA PRO A 33 3.17 -11.03 -17.83
C PRO A 33 3.10 -11.91 -16.58
N GLU A 34 4.11 -11.85 -15.71
CA GLU A 34 4.14 -12.64 -14.47
C GLU A 34 3.11 -12.15 -13.43
N ILE A 35 2.83 -10.83 -13.38
CA ILE A 35 1.77 -10.28 -12.52
C ILE A 35 0.41 -10.76 -13.01
N ILE A 36 0.13 -10.62 -14.33
CA ILE A 36 -1.13 -11.09 -14.93
C ILE A 36 -1.32 -12.59 -14.69
N ARG A 37 -0.27 -13.38 -14.90
CA ARG A 37 -0.32 -14.84 -14.70
C ARG A 37 -0.68 -15.18 -13.25
N LEU A 38 0.01 -14.57 -12.29
CA LEU A 38 -0.24 -14.80 -10.87
C LEU A 38 -1.61 -14.31 -10.44
N ALA A 39 -2.02 -13.11 -10.86
CA ALA A 39 -3.34 -12.55 -10.54
C ALA A 39 -4.48 -13.50 -11.00
N LYS A 40 -4.39 -14.02 -12.23
CA LYS A 40 -5.34 -15.01 -12.75
C LYS A 40 -5.30 -16.32 -11.98
N GLN A 41 -4.11 -16.79 -11.61
CA GLN A 41 -3.94 -18.02 -10.83
C GLN A 41 -4.58 -17.89 -9.43
N ILE A 42 -4.37 -16.76 -8.76
CA ILE A 42 -4.98 -16.51 -7.44
C ILE A 42 -6.50 -16.38 -7.55
N ALA A 43 -6.99 -15.72 -8.60
CA ALA A 43 -8.44 -15.54 -8.81
C ALA A 43 -9.17 -16.82 -9.19
N LEU A 44 -8.46 -17.86 -9.63
CA LEU A 44 -9.06 -19.09 -10.10
C LEU A 44 -9.89 -19.78 -8.99
N GLY A 45 -11.17 -20.04 -9.28
CA GLY A 45 -12.09 -20.67 -8.32
C GLY A 45 -12.77 -19.71 -7.35
N HIS A 46 -12.49 -18.41 -7.44
CA HIS A 46 -13.18 -17.38 -6.66
C HIS A 46 -14.22 -16.65 -7.51
N GLU A 47 -15.47 -16.63 -7.05
CA GLU A 47 -16.61 -16.07 -7.79
C GLU A 47 -16.90 -14.60 -7.45
N THR A 48 -16.35 -14.07 -6.34
CA THR A 48 -16.62 -12.71 -5.87
C THR A 48 -15.34 -11.89 -5.75
N SER A 49 -15.47 -10.57 -5.98
CA SER A 49 -14.35 -9.64 -5.80
C SER A 49 -13.79 -9.71 -4.37
N THR A 50 -14.64 -9.85 -3.36
CA THR A 50 -14.24 -9.99 -1.95
C THR A 50 -13.37 -11.24 -1.73
N ALA A 51 -13.71 -12.38 -2.35
CA ALA A 51 -12.91 -13.59 -2.25
C ALA A 51 -11.55 -13.46 -2.97
N ILE A 52 -11.53 -12.83 -4.15
CA ILE A 52 -10.29 -12.54 -4.89
C ILE A 52 -9.39 -11.60 -4.09
N VAL A 53 -9.94 -10.54 -3.50
CA VAL A 53 -9.20 -9.61 -2.63
C VAL A 53 -8.57 -10.36 -1.47
N LYS A 54 -9.36 -11.18 -0.76
CA LYS A 54 -8.86 -11.99 0.35
C LYS A 54 -7.68 -12.86 -0.07
N ALA A 55 -7.83 -13.58 -1.16
CA ALA A 55 -6.78 -14.46 -1.68
C ALA A 55 -5.50 -13.70 -2.08
N CYS A 56 -5.64 -12.57 -2.79
CA CYS A 56 -4.50 -11.71 -3.14
C CYS A 56 -3.81 -11.14 -1.89
N PHE A 57 -4.59 -10.65 -0.93
CA PHE A 57 -4.07 -10.11 0.32
C PHE A 57 -3.29 -11.17 1.11
N GLU A 58 -3.88 -12.33 1.34
CA GLU A 58 -3.24 -13.42 2.08
C GLU A 58 -1.98 -13.90 1.38
N TRP A 59 -2.03 -14.03 0.05
CA TRP A 59 -0.86 -14.43 -0.73
C TRP A 59 0.29 -13.42 -0.58
N VAL A 60 0.05 -12.11 -0.73
CA VAL A 60 1.11 -11.10 -0.57
C VAL A 60 1.60 -11.04 0.87
N ARG A 61 0.67 -11.12 1.85
CA ARG A 61 1.02 -11.11 3.27
C ARG A 61 1.99 -12.24 3.62
N ASP A 62 1.71 -13.44 3.13
CA ASP A 62 2.36 -14.67 3.59
C ASP A 62 3.51 -15.13 2.68
N GLU A 63 3.43 -14.89 1.35
CA GLU A 63 4.40 -15.38 0.35
C GLU A 63 5.50 -14.37 0.00
N ILE A 64 5.37 -13.11 0.43
CA ILE A 64 6.37 -12.06 0.25
C ILE A 64 6.99 -11.71 1.59
N TYR A 65 8.25 -12.00 1.75
CA TYR A 65 8.99 -11.72 2.99
C TYR A 65 9.20 -10.21 3.18
N HIS A 66 8.98 -9.72 4.40
CA HIS A 66 9.26 -8.30 4.69
C HIS A 66 10.77 -8.08 4.78
N SER A 67 11.33 -7.19 3.92
CA SER A 67 12.78 -7.04 3.76
C SER A 67 13.53 -6.79 5.06
N PHE A 68 12.98 -5.97 5.96
CA PHE A 68 13.58 -5.71 7.27
C PHE A 68 13.53 -6.93 8.19
N ASP A 69 12.38 -7.60 8.29
CA ASP A 69 12.20 -8.70 9.25
C ASP A 69 13.06 -9.92 8.91
N TYR A 70 13.31 -10.13 7.61
CA TYR A 70 14.08 -11.27 7.09
C TYR A 70 15.46 -10.88 6.57
N GLN A 71 15.85 -9.60 6.70
CA GLN A 71 17.15 -9.06 6.26
C GLN A 71 17.46 -9.41 4.78
N MET A 72 16.49 -9.22 3.90
CA MET A 72 16.56 -9.65 2.50
C MET A 72 16.84 -8.49 1.55
N ASN A 73 17.69 -8.78 0.57
CA ASN A 73 18.02 -7.93 -0.55
C ASN A 73 17.52 -8.55 -1.89
N PRO A 74 17.39 -7.75 -2.97
CA PRO A 74 17.56 -6.30 -3.02
C PRO A 74 16.37 -5.56 -2.39
N VAL A 75 16.51 -4.24 -2.17
CA VAL A 75 15.35 -3.37 -1.96
C VAL A 75 14.54 -3.33 -3.26
N THR A 76 13.25 -3.60 -3.16
CA THR A 76 12.35 -3.66 -4.32
C THR A 76 11.39 -2.48 -4.32
N CYS A 77 11.01 -2.01 -5.51
CA CYS A 77 10.04 -0.93 -5.69
C CYS A 77 8.90 -1.32 -6.63
N ARG A 78 9.21 -1.78 -7.85
CA ARG A 78 8.20 -2.19 -8.84
C ARG A 78 7.50 -3.46 -8.39
N ALA A 79 6.22 -3.57 -8.66
CA ALA A 79 5.44 -4.76 -8.33
C ALA A 79 6.03 -6.05 -8.92
N SER A 80 6.52 -6.01 -10.18
CA SER A 80 7.20 -7.15 -10.81
C SER A 80 8.50 -7.56 -10.12
N ASP A 81 9.25 -6.59 -9.57
CA ASP A 81 10.50 -6.88 -8.86
C ASP A 81 10.21 -7.50 -7.49
N VAL A 82 9.18 -7.03 -6.78
CA VAL A 82 8.69 -7.64 -5.53
C VAL A 82 8.32 -9.10 -5.77
N LEU A 83 7.56 -9.36 -6.84
CA LEU A 83 7.17 -10.73 -7.21
C LEU A 83 8.39 -11.59 -7.51
N LYS A 84 9.34 -11.08 -8.29
CA LYS A 84 10.56 -11.79 -8.71
C LYS A 84 11.46 -12.15 -7.53
N HIS A 85 11.70 -11.20 -6.63
CA HIS A 85 12.63 -11.35 -5.52
C HIS A 85 11.98 -11.88 -4.24
N LYS A 86 10.64 -11.99 -4.20
CA LYS A 86 9.88 -12.48 -3.04
C LYS A 86 10.14 -11.70 -1.74
N THR A 87 10.55 -10.45 -1.86
CA THR A 87 10.82 -9.57 -0.72
C THR A 87 10.42 -8.15 -1.01
N GLY A 88 10.09 -7.39 0.03
CA GLY A 88 9.76 -5.97 -0.05
C GLY A 88 9.47 -5.37 1.32
N TYR A 89 9.75 -4.09 1.48
CA TYR A 89 9.22 -3.29 2.58
C TYR A 89 7.69 -3.20 2.49
N CYS A 90 7.02 -2.74 3.55
CA CYS A 90 5.56 -2.55 3.57
C CYS A 90 5.06 -1.80 2.32
N PHE A 91 5.75 -0.75 1.89
CA PHE A 91 5.48 -0.01 0.65
C PHE A 91 5.51 -0.89 -0.59
N ALA A 92 6.59 -1.62 -0.80
CA ALA A 92 6.78 -2.46 -1.98
C ALA A 92 5.77 -3.64 -1.99
N LYS A 93 5.47 -4.22 -0.83
CA LYS A 93 4.41 -5.23 -0.69
C LYS A 93 3.03 -4.66 -1.05
N SER A 94 2.75 -3.40 -0.66
CA SER A 94 1.52 -2.72 -1.06
C SER A 94 1.47 -2.43 -2.57
N HIS A 95 2.63 -2.17 -3.22
CA HIS A 95 2.71 -2.04 -4.68
C HIS A 95 2.32 -3.34 -5.39
N LEU A 96 2.82 -4.48 -4.92
CA LEU A 96 2.47 -5.78 -5.49
C LEU A 96 1.00 -6.13 -5.26
N LEU A 97 0.46 -5.87 -4.06
CA LEU A 97 -0.96 -6.12 -3.80
C LEU A 97 -1.85 -5.27 -4.72
N ALA A 98 -1.56 -3.97 -4.86
CA ALA A 98 -2.27 -3.12 -5.79
C ALA A 98 -2.19 -3.63 -7.23
N ALA A 99 -1.02 -4.11 -7.68
CA ALA A 99 -0.85 -4.66 -9.01
C ALA A 99 -1.69 -5.93 -9.25
N LEU A 100 -1.72 -6.87 -8.31
CA LEU A 100 -2.53 -8.08 -8.40
C LEU A 100 -4.04 -7.77 -8.43
N LEU A 101 -4.47 -6.80 -7.63
CA LEU A 101 -5.88 -6.37 -7.58
C LEU A 101 -6.28 -5.64 -8.86
N ARG A 102 -5.47 -4.68 -9.34
CA ARG A 102 -5.73 -3.95 -10.59
C ARG A 102 -5.75 -4.88 -11.81
N ALA A 103 -4.88 -5.90 -11.85
CA ALA A 103 -4.89 -6.94 -12.89
C ALA A 103 -6.20 -7.75 -12.88
N ASN A 104 -6.88 -7.85 -11.74
CA ASN A 104 -8.21 -8.44 -11.58
C ASN A 104 -9.35 -7.40 -11.67
N GLN A 105 -9.09 -6.20 -12.18
CA GLN A 105 -10.05 -5.09 -12.33
C GLN A 105 -10.68 -4.66 -10.99
N ILE A 106 -9.96 -4.78 -9.90
CA ILE A 106 -10.37 -4.33 -8.56
C ILE A 106 -9.60 -3.05 -8.24
N PRO A 107 -10.27 -1.90 -8.06
CA PRO A 107 -9.61 -0.65 -7.75
C PRO A 107 -8.86 -0.73 -6.42
N ALA A 108 -7.58 -0.36 -6.45
CA ALA A 108 -6.70 -0.39 -5.28
C ALA A 108 -5.85 0.89 -5.21
N GLY A 109 -5.82 1.49 -4.02
CA GLY A 109 -5.06 2.69 -3.70
C GLY A 109 -4.07 2.47 -2.56
N PHE A 110 -3.40 3.54 -2.16
CA PHE A 110 -2.36 3.55 -1.14
C PHE A 110 -2.77 4.42 0.03
N CYS A 111 -2.52 3.91 1.23
CA CYS A 111 -2.73 4.59 2.50
C CYS A 111 -1.43 4.63 3.28
N TYR A 112 -1.33 5.59 4.19
CA TYR A 112 -0.14 5.78 5.00
C TYR A 112 -0.51 6.08 6.45
N GLN A 113 0.37 5.64 7.36
CA GLN A 113 0.37 6.01 8.77
C GLN A 113 1.73 6.62 9.10
N ARG A 114 1.76 7.58 10.01
CA ARG A 114 2.96 8.05 10.68
C ARG A 114 3.05 7.34 12.01
N LEU A 115 4.08 6.56 12.20
CA LEU A 115 4.26 5.73 13.40
C LEU A 115 5.63 5.97 14.02
N SER A 116 5.72 5.86 15.34
CA SER A 116 6.99 5.80 16.06
C SER A 116 7.77 4.55 15.62
N VAL A 117 9.08 4.68 15.50
CA VAL A 117 9.94 3.55 15.09
C VAL A 117 10.11 2.54 16.21
N ASP A 118 10.08 2.99 17.47
CA ASP A 118 10.35 2.19 18.67
C ASP A 118 9.23 2.26 19.72
N ASP A 119 8.05 2.79 19.36
CA ASP A 119 6.89 3.00 20.23
C ASP A 119 7.15 3.99 21.42
N GLN A 120 8.23 4.78 21.34
CA GLN A 120 8.61 5.74 22.40
C GLN A 120 8.54 7.21 21.95
N GLY A 121 8.04 7.46 20.76
CA GLY A 121 7.93 8.79 20.17
C GLY A 121 8.88 8.97 18.98
N SER A 122 9.58 10.10 18.91
CA SER A 122 10.55 10.35 17.82
C SER A 122 11.74 9.39 17.91
N PRO A 123 12.25 8.86 16.78
CA PRO A 123 11.88 9.21 15.40
C PRO A 123 10.60 8.55 14.90
N TYR A 124 9.95 9.20 13.94
CA TYR A 124 8.76 8.68 13.27
C TYR A 124 9.09 8.28 11.84
N SER A 125 8.37 7.30 11.34
CA SER A 125 8.47 6.84 9.96
C SER A 125 7.08 6.66 9.35
N LEU A 126 6.99 6.69 8.01
CA LEU A 126 5.80 6.29 7.31
C LEU A 126 5.67 4.77 7.29
N HIS A 127 4.46 4.29 7.50
CA HIS A 127 4.03 2.94 7.19
C HIS A 127 3.05 2.99 6.01
N GLY A 128 3.22 2.13 5.01
CA GLY A 128 2.39 2.08 3.81
C GLY A 128 1.59 0.80 3.71
N PHE A 129 0.33 0.93 3.27
CA PHE A 129 -0.61 -0.16 3.09
C PHE A 129 -1.66 0.21 2.01
N ASN A 130 -2.72 -0.57 1.83
CA ASN A 130 -3.66 -0.36 0.74
C ASN A 130 -5.07 -0.01 1.22
N ALA A 131 -5.81 0.70 0.37
CA ALA A 131 -7.28 0.69 0.36
C ALA A 131 -7.78 0.03 -0.92
N ILE A 132 -8.84 -0.74 -0.81
CA ILE A 132 -9.43 -1.53 -1.88
C ILE A 132 -10.90 -1.17 -1.99
N TYR A 133 -11.38 -0.92 -3.20
CA TYR A 133 -12.80 -0.62 -3.42
C TYR A 133 -13.58 -1.90 -3.72
N LEU A 134 -14.57 -2.15 -2.89
CA LEU A 134 -15.54 -3.24 -3.06
C LEU A 134 -16.93 -2.62 -3.26
N ALA A 135 -17.62 -3.02 -4.33
CA ALA A 135 -18.88 -2.41 -4.73
C ALA A 135 -19.96 -2.44 -3.62
N GLU A 136 -19.95 -3.50 -2.79
CA GLU A 136 -20.93 -3.71 -1.73
C GLU A 136 -20.63 -2.94 -0.44
N MET A 137 -19.40 -2.40 -0.24
CA MET A 137 -19.02 -1.72 1.01
C MET A 137 -18.20 -0.43 0.83
N GLY A 138 -17.79 -0.12 -0.41
CA GLY A 138 -16.91 1.02 -0.68
C GLY A 138 -15.43 0.72 -0.37
N TRP A 139 -14.69 1.74 0.04
CA TRP A 139 -13.28 1.60 0.39
C TRP A 139 -13.08 0.84 1.70
N HIS A 140 -12.22 -0.17 1.66
CA HIS A 140 -11.80 -0.97 2.82
C HIS A 140 -10.27 -1.03 2.87
N ARG A 141 -9.68 -0.74 4.02
CA ARG A 141 -8.23 -0.70 4.18
C ARG A 141 -7.68 -2.07 4.59
N VAL A 142 -6.52 -2.45 4.03
CA VAL A 142 -5.86 -3.73 4.26
C VAL A 142 -4.34 -3.54 4.31
N ASP A 143 -3.66 -4.35 5.11
CA ASP A 143 -2.23 -4.25 5.33
C ASP A 143 -1.53 -5.60 5.11
N ALA A 144 -0.93 -5.77 3.95
CA ALA A 144 -0.23 -7.00 3.55
C ALA A 144 1.24 -7.04 4.00
N ARG A 145 1.65 -6.23 5.01
CA ARG A 145 3.02 -6.17 5.51
C ARG A 145 3.62 -7.54 5.84
N GLY A 146 2.83 -8.41 6.41
CA GLY A 146 3.25 -9.71 6.92
C GLY A 146 3.06 -9.82 8.44
N ASN A 147 2.66 -11.01 8.88
CA ASN A 147 2.41 -11.28 10.28
C ASN A 147 3.67 -11.80 10.98
N LYS A 148 3.82 -11.46 12.24
CA LYS A 148 4.84 -11.97 13.18
C LYS A 148 4.36 -11.77 14.61
N THR A 149 5.14 -12.17 15.61
CA THR A 149 4.81 -11.89 17.01
C THR A 149 4.49 -10.41 17.21
N GLY A 150 3.32 -10.11 17.76
CA GLY A 150 2.82 -8.74 17.97
C GLY A 150 2.15 -8.09 16.75
N ILE A 151 2.20 -8.68 15.55
CA ILE A 151 1.57 -8.16 14.33
C ILE A 151 0.64 -9.24 13.74
N ASN A 152 -0.65 -8.89 13.58
CA ASN A 152 -1.67 -9.81 13.09
C ASN A 152 -2.67 -9.09 12.17
N ALA A 153 -2.22 -8.72 10.98
CA ALA A 153 -3.07 -8.12 9.93
C ALA A 153 -3.95 -9.19 9.27
N GLN A 154 -5.24 -8.89 9.13
CA GLN A 154 -6.23 -9.83 8.58
C GLN A 154 -7.20 -9.10 7.65
N PHE A 155 -7.75 -9.82 6.67
CA PHE A 155 -8.86 -9.35 5.85
C PHE A 155 -10.18 -9.80 6.48
N THR A 156 -10.83 -8.91 7.20
CA THR A 156 -12.05 -9.20 8.00
C THR A 156 -13.14 -8.15 7.82
N PRO A 157 -13.52 -7.78 6.57
CA PRO A 157 -14.53 -6.74 6.38
C PRO A 157 -15.86 -7.09 7.08
N PRO A 158 -16.59 -6.10 7.61
CA PRO A 158 -16.30 -4.66 7.50
C PRO A 158 -15.26 -4.12 8.49
N GLN A 159 -14.74 -4.93 9.43
CA GLN A 159 -13.73 -4.50 10.39
C GLN A 159 -12.34 -4.44 9.77
N GLU A 160 -11.66 -3.33 9.94
CA GLU A 160 -10.25 -3.20 9.56
C GLU A 160 -9.36 -3.87 10.61
N ARG A 161 -8.37 -4.62 10.15
CA ARG A 161 -7.37 -5.27 10.97
C ARG A 161 -5.98 -5.11 10.36
N LEU A 162 -5.45 -3.91 10.53
CA LEU A 162 -4.14 -3.50 10.03
C LEU A 162 -3.01 -4.09 10.89
N ALA A 163 -1.78 -3.97 10.41
CA ALA A 163 -0.58 -4.39 11.16
C ALA A 163 -0.35 -3.51 12.40
N PHE A 164 -0.65 -2.21 12.26
CA PHE A 164 -0.45 -1.21 13.30
C PHE A 164 -1.69 -0.33 13.47
N SER A 165 -1.78 0.29 14.65
CA SER A 165 -2.74 1.36 14.96
C SER A 165 -1.99 2.52 15.61
N ALA A 166 -2.31 3.75 15.24
CA ALA A 166 -1.78 4.93 15.90
C ALA A 166 -2.22 4.95 17.38
N GLN A 167 -1.27 5.06 18.30
CA GLN A 167 -1.48 5.01 19.74
C GLN A 167 -0.92 6.24 20.47
N LEU A 168 0.19 6.79 19.96
CA LEU A 168 0.81 7.97 20.53
C LEU A 168 0.17 9.25 19.98
N ALA A 169 0.21 10.33 20.72
CA ALA A 169 -0.41 11.61 20.36
C ALA A 169 0.13 12.18 19.03
N GLU A 170 1.39 11.92 18.73
CA GLU A 170 2.06 12.39 17.51
C GLU A 170 1.98 11.39 16.36
N GLU A 171 1.47 10.19 16.58
CA GLU A 171 1.18 9.25 15.50
C GLU A 171 -0.09 9.66 14.75
N ALA A 172 -0.16 9.32 13.48
CA ALA A 172 -1.29 9.70 12.65
C ALA A 172 -1.67 8.60 11.66
N ASP A 173 -2.96 8.43 11.47
CA ASP A 173 -3.57 7.61 10.45
C ASP A 173 -4.18 8.53 9.39
N PHE A 174 -3.53 8.65 8.22
CA PHE A 174 -3.95 9.57 7.18
C PHE A 174 -5.19 9.05 6.44
N GLN A 175 -6.18 9.91 6.26
CA GLN A 175 -7.46 9.53 5.67
C GLN A 175 -7.45 9.54 4.13
N THR A 176 -6.42 10.11 3.52
CA THR A 176 -6.31 10.22 2.06
C THR A 176 -5.95 8.87 1.43
N ILE A 177 -6.71 8.47 0.41
CA ILE A 177 -6.40 7.32 -0.43
C ILE A 177 -5.74 7.84 -1.71
N PHE A 178 -4.49 7.47 -1.93
CA PHE A 178 -3.73 7.87 -3.11
C PHE A 178 -3.89 6.82 -4.22
N ALA A 179 -4.06 7.27 -5.46
CA ALA A 179 -4.09 6.36 -6.60
C ALA A 179 -2.69 5.81 -6.94
N GLU A 180 -1.66 6.62 -6.70
CA GLU A 180 -0.25 6.30 -6.92
C GLU A 180 0.51 6.31 -5.60
N PRO A 181 1.60 5.52 -5.49
CA PRO A 181 2.51 5.65 -4.36
C PRO A 181 3.08 7.06 -4.25
N LEU A 182 3.33 7.51 -3.03
CA LEU A 182 4.01 8.80 -2.82
C LEU A 182 5.40 8.77 -3.46
N GLN A 183 5.71 9.83 -4.22
CA GLN A 183 6.96 9.94 -4.97
C GLN A 183 8.19 9.76 -4.06
N ILE A 184 8.17 10.30 -2.87
CA ILE A 184 9.25 10.16 -1.88
C ILE A 184 9.49 8.70 -1.48
N ILE A 185 8.44 7.88 -1.40
CA ILE A 185 8.55 6.45 -1.11
C ILE A 185 9.20 5.74 -2.30
N VAL A 186 8.79 6.09 -3.52
CA VAL A 186 9.36 5.53 -4.75
C VAL A 186 10.86 5.86 -4.83
N GLU A 187 11.24 7.11 -4.55
CA GLU A 187 12.64 7.56 -4.54
C GLU A 187 13.46 6.86 -3.45
N ALA A 188 12.93 6.73 -2.24
CA ALA A 188 13.60 6.02 -1.16
C ALA A 188 13.87 4.55 -1.53
N LEU A 189 12.87 3.85 -2.08
CA LEU A 189 13.02 2.45 -2.51
C LEU A 189 13.94 2.30 -3.73
N ALA A 190 14.01 3.30 -4.62
CA ALA A 190 14.81 3.24 -5.84
C ALA A 190 16.29 3.58 -5.63
N THR A 191 16.62 4.25 -4.53
CA THR A 191 17.99 4.73 -4.24
C THR A 191 18.80 3.81 -3.33
N GLN A 192 18.17 2.78 -2.75
CA GLN A 192 18.82 1.87 -1.82
C GLN A 192 18.89 0.44 -2.40
N ASP A 193 20.06 -0.16 -2.32
CA ASP A 193 20.28 -1.53 -2.80
C ASP A 193 20.10 -2.58 -1.68
N THR A 194 20.26 -2.16 -0.42
CA THR A 194 20.26 -3.08 0.72
C THR A 194 19.22 -2.71 1.77
N TRP A 195 18.71 -3.73 2.46
CA TRP A 195 17.67 -3.56 3.48
C TRP A 195 18.12 -2.64 4.63
N ASP A 196 19.38 -2.72 5.05
CA ASP A 196 19.94 -1.86 6.11
C ASP A 196 20.17 -0.43 5.62
N GLY A 197 20.60 -0.24 4.37
CA GLY A 197 20.67 1.07 3.74
C GLY A 197 19.30 1.77 3.68
N MET A 198 18.23 1.01 3.41
CA MET A 198 16.86 1.55 3.39
C MET A 198 16.43 2.10 4.76
N LEU A 199 16.87 1.52 5.87
CA LEU A 199 16.54 2.04 7.21
C LEU A 199 17.01 3.48 7.43
N CYS A 200 18.19 3.82 6.87
CA CYS A 200 18.72 5.18 6.95
C CYS A 200 18.00 6.17 6.02
N SER A 201 17.17 5.66 5.12
CA SER A 201 16.47 6.44 4.09
C SER A 201 14.95 6.41 4.25
N LEU A 202 14.43 5.79 5.33
CA LEU A 202 13.00 5.80 5.62
C LEU A 202 12.52 7.25 5.77
N PRO A 203 11.45 7.64 5.06
CA PRO A 203 10.92 8.98 5.15
C PRO A 203 10.47 9.29 6.58
N ASP A 204 11.08 10.31 7.18
CA ASP A 204 10.65 10.88 8.46
C ASP A 204 9.62 11.97 8.21
N VAL A 205 8.52 11.94 8.95
CA VAL A 205 7.42 12.91 8.83
C VAL A 205 7.25 13.64 10.14
N ASN A 206 7.80 14.85 10.21
CA ASN A 206 7.88 15.62 11.44
C ASN A 206 6.64 16.48 11.80
N GLN A 207 5.47 16.29 11.18
CA GLN A 207 4.29 17.12 11.48
C GLN A 207 2.97 16.36 11.65
N THR A 208 2.19 16.81 12.64
CA THR A 208 0.88 16.32 13.10
C THR A 208 -0.32 16.76 12.25
N VAL A 209 -0.13 17.18 11.00
CA VAL A 209 -1.25 17.69 10.19
C VAL A 209 -1.61 16.68 9.12
N ASN A 210 -2.91 16.45 8.92
CA ASN A 210 -3.44 15.71 7.78
C ASN A 210 -3.07 16.48 6.49
N PRO A 211 -1.94 16.18 5.84
CA PRO A 211 -1.41 17.03 4.78
C PRO A 211 -2.20 16.77 3.51
N SER A 212 -2.48 17.85 2.77
CA SER A 212 -2.91 17.68 1.38
C SER A 212 -1.82 16.92 0.59
N PRO A 213 -2.17 16.20 -0.48
CA PRO A 213 -1.21 15.44 -1.28
C PRO A 213 0.04 16.23 -1.70
N SER A 214 -0.12 17.54 -1.94
CA SER A 214 0.97 18.47 -2.27
C SER A 214 1.86 18.86 -1.07
N LEU A 215 1.33 18.75 0.16
CA LEU A 215 2.07 19.04 1.39
C LEU A 215 2.83 17.83 1.92
N LEU A 216 2.37 16.61 1.65
CA LEU A 216 3.08 15.40 2.06
C LEU A 216 4.48 15.34 1.44
N SER A 217 4.62 15.76 0.17
CA SER A 217 5.93 15.83 -0.49
C SER A 217 6.86 16.92 0.05
N ALA A 218 6.32 17.95 0.71
CA ALA A 218 7.09 19.06 1.28
C ALA A 218 7.51 18.85 2.73
N LEU A 219 6.93 17.88 3.44
CA LEU A 219 7.10 17.67 4.88
C LEU A 219 8.18 16.63 5.23
N ILE A 220 8.85 16.10 4.23
CA ILE A 220 9.84 15.04 4.41
C ILE A 220 11.22 15.63 4.46
N SER A 221 11.82 15.62 5.64
CA SER A 221 13.22 15.94 5.83
C SER A 221 14.11 14.74 5.47
N PRO A 222 15.30 14.95 4.92
CA PRO A 222 16.24 13.86 4.65
C PRO A 222 16.62 13.13 5.95
N PRO A 223 16.96 11.85 5.86
CA PRO A 223 17.17 10.98 7.01
C PRO A 223 18.29 11.49 7.93
N CYS A 224 18.04 11.39 9.21
CA CYS A 224 18.99 11.70 10.23
C CYS A 224 20.06 10.59 10.36
N SER A 225 21.30 11.00 10.43
CA SER A 225 22.46 10.17 10.77
C SER A 225 22.45 9.76 12.25
N ARG A 226 21.53 8.87 12.66
CA ARG A 226 21.56 8.20 13.97
C ARG A 226 20.54 7.06 14.03
N ILE A 227 20.98 5.84 13.72
CA ILE A 227 20.52 4.65 14.43
C ILE A 227 21.78 3.80 14.61
N ILE A 228 22.29 3.77 15.84
CA ILE A 228 23.22 2.75 16.31
C ILE A 228 22.40 1.69 16.99
#